data_b3739edd8e10dea57e4b88c152918ab8
#
_entry.id   b3739edd8e10dea57e4b88c152918ab8
#
_cell.length_a   1.000
_cell.length_b   1.000
_cell.length_c   1.000
_cell.angle_alpha   90.00
_cell.angle_beta   90.00
_cell.angle_gamma   90.00
#
_symmetry.space_group_name_H-M   'P 1'
#
loop_
_entity.id
_entity.type
_entity.pdbx_description
1 polymer ?
#
loop_
_entity_poly.entity_id
_entity_poly.type
_entity_poly.pdbx_seq_one_letter_code
_entity_poly.pdbx_strand_id
1 'polypeptide(L)'
;NAIKLANKCIEAGASAIKFQVYSANELLHSSHSRFKHFEKQSFNTSQWSNIFKKVNKKKAKIFCDVFGEESFKIANNNKIDGFKIHSSDLINKNLIDLVSKTRNKEIFLSTGGSTLREISYAISIFKNNKIQPVLMHGYQNYPTLIKDTNLNRIIYFKNIFKNICKYGYQDHIAGEDEMNFIIPF
;
A
#
# COMPACT_ATOMS: atom_id res chain seq x y z
N ASN A 1 21.08 0.55 1.75
CA ASN A 1 20.49 -0.05 0.52
C ASN A 1 19.16 0.59 0.11
N ALA A 2 18.18 0.83 1.03
CA ALA A 2 16.84 1.36 0.71
C ALA A 2 16.87 2.66 -0.10
N ILE A 3 17.68 3.65 0.31
CA ILE A 3 17.83 4.94 -0.39
C ILE A 3 18.39 4.75 -1.80
N LYS A 4 19.43 3.91 -1.93
CA LYS A 4 20.04 3.63 -3.23
C LYS A 4 19.05 2.99 -4.20
N LEU A 5 18.30 1.99 -3.72
CA LEU A 5 17.27 1.30 -4.52
C LEU A 5 16.17 2.27 -4.94
N ALA A 6 15.62 3.04 -4.00
CA ALA A 6 14.58 4.03 -4.30
C ALA A 6 15.02 5.04 -5.36
N ASN A 7 16.23 5.59 -5.22
CA ASN A 7 16.75 6.55 -6.20
C ASN A 7 16.98 5.91 -7.57
N LYS A 8 17.42 4.64 -7.64
CA LYS A 8 17.55 3.90 -8.90
C LYS A 8 16.21 3.65 -9.58
N CYS A 9 15.16 3.33 -8.84
CA CYS A 9 13.81 3.22 -9.40
C CYS A 9 13.32 4.57 -9.96
N ILE A 10 13.60 5.68 -9.27
CA ILE A 10 13.28 7.03 -9.75
C ILE A 10 14.06 7.36 -11.02
N GLU A 11 15.35 7.04 -11.08
CA GLU A 11 16.18 7.22 -12.27
C GLU A 11 15.65 6.39 -13.45
N ALA A 12 15.09 5.22 -13.19
CA ALA A 12 14.45 4.36 -14.19
C ALA A 12 13.03 4.82 -14.60
N GLY A 13 12.54 5.95 -14.06
CA GLY A 13 11.25 6.54 -14.48
C GLY A 13 10.07 6.29 -13.54
N ALA A 14 10.28 5.70 -12.35
CA ALA A 14 9.19 5.53 -11.40
C ALA A 14 8.63 6.89 -10.96
N SER A 15 7.32 7.10 -11.13
CA SER A 15 6.63 8.32 -10.69
C SER A 15 6.35 8.35 -9.19
N ALA A 16 6.47 7.20 -8.52
CA ALA A 16 6.32 7.07 -7.08
C ALA A 16 7.14 5.91 -6.53
N ILE A 17 7.55 6.02 -5.27
CA ILE A 17 8.19 4.95 -4.50
C ILE A 17 7.31 4.63 -3.31
N LYS A 18 7.06 3.35 -3.07
CA LYS A 18 6.31 2.90 -1.91
C LYS A 18 7.22 2.10 -0.97
N PHE A 19 7.26 2.52 0.29
CA PHE A 19 7.92 1.80 1.37
C PHE A 19 6.91 1.03 2.22
N GLN A 20 7.33 -0.11 2.76
CA GLN A 20 6.60 -0.83 3.81
C GLN A 20 7.18 -0.42 5.16
N VAL A 21 6.47 0.43 5.88
CA VAL A 21 6.88 0.91 7.20
C VAL A 21 6.21 0.03 8.26
N TYR A 22 6.99 -0.72 9.01
CA TYR A 22 6.46 -1.64 10.02
C TYR A 22 7.40 -1.79 11.21
N SER A 23 6.84 -2.15 12.36
CA SER A 23 7.53 -2.88 13.41
C SER A 23 7.16 -4.37 13.35
N ALA A 24 8.03 -5.26 13.80
CA ALA A 24 7.73 -6.70 13.76
C ALA A 24 6.45 -7.05 14.51
N ASN A 25 6.17 -6.35 15.62
CA ASN A 25 4.97 -6.54 16.45
C ASN A 25 3.66 -6.14 15.74
N GLU A 26 3.72 -5.24 14.74
CA GLU A 26 2.54 -4.90 13.95
C GLU A 26 2.25 -5.93 12.85
N LEU A 27 3.27 -6.66 12.42
CA LEU A 27 3.12 -7.66 11.35
C LEU A 27 2.79 -9.06 11.88
N LEU A 28 3.42 -9.47 12.98
CA LEU A 28 3.42 -10.85 13.42
C LEU A 28 3.35 -10.95 14.94
N HIS A 29 2.68 -12.00 15.43
CA HIS A 29 2.79 -12.38 16.83
C HIS A 29 4.23 -12.86 17.14
N SER A 30 4.73 -12.55 18.33
CA SER A 30 6.12 -12.86 18.74
C SER A 30 6.51 -14.33 18.67
N SER A 31 5.52 -15.26 18.76
CA SER A 31 5.73 -16.70 18.61
C SER A 31 5.84 -17.18 17.16
N HIS A 32 5.60 -16.32 16.18
CA HIS A 32 5.68 -16.70 14.76
C HIS A 32 7.12 -17.01 14.35
N SER A 33 7.36 -18.08 13.62
CA SER A 33 8.71 -18.55 13.23
C SER A 33 9.55 -17.50 12.51
N ARG A 34 8.92 -16.58 11.75
CA ARG A 34 9.57 -15.51 11.02
C ARG A 34 9.68 -14.20 11.80
N PHE A 35 9.22 -14.13 13.05
CA PHE A 35 9.21 -12.88 13.82
C PHE A 35 10.61 -12.26 13.91
N LYS A 36 11.62 -13.02 14.32
CA LYS A 36 13.02 -12.57 14.42
C LYS A 36 13.60 -12.08 13.08
N HIS A 37 13.14 -12.64 11.97
CA HIS A 37 13.56 -12.19 10.64
C HIS A 37 13.05 -10.76 10.35
N PHE A 38 11.75 -10.50 10.57
CA PHE A 38 11.18 -9.17 10.38
C PHE A 38 11.70 -8.14 11.40
N GLU A 39 11.93 -8.56 12.65
CA GLU A 39 12.52 -7.72 13.68
C GLU A 39 13.89 -7.17 13.25
N LYS A 40 14.77 -8.05 12.70
CA LYS A 40 16.10 -7.65 12.18
C LYS A 40 16.03 -6.71 10.97
N GLN A 41 14.94 -6.75 10.21
CA GLN A 41 14.73 -5.92 9.02
C GLN A 41 13.97 -4.62 9.32
N SER A 42 13.39 -4.48 10.50
CA SER A 42 12.68 -3.27 10.92
C SER A 42 13.66 -2.10 11.07
N PHE A 43 13.22 -0.94 10.64
CA PHE A 43 13.94 0.32 10.87
C PHE A 43 13.26 1.08 12.01
N ASN A 44 14.06 1.72 12.86
CA ASN A 44 13.55 2.64 13.87
C ASN A 44 13.14 4.00 13.26
N THR A 45 12.49 4.83 14.07
CA THR A 45 11.98 6.14 13.63
C THR A 45 13.06 7.04 13.04
N SER A 46 14.27 7.05 13.61
CA SER A 46 15.39 7.89 13.10
C SER A 46 15.91 7.41 11.75
N GLN A 47 15.98 6.10 11.56
CA GLN A 47 16.37 5.48 10.30
C GLN A 47 15.34 5.78 9.20
N TRP A 48 14.04 5.64 9.48
CA TRP A 48 12.98 6.01 8.55
C TRP A 48 13.03 7.50 8.19
N SER A 49 13.18 8.38 9.16
CA SER A 49 13.32 9.82 8.92
C SER A 49 14.50 10.14 8.01
N ASN A 50 15.65 9.47 8.19
CA ASN A 50 16.80 9.63 7.33
C ASN A 50 16.51 9.12 5.90
N ILE A 51 15.84 7.96 5.74
CA ILE A 51 15.45 7.43 4.42
C ILE A 51 14.56 8.47 3.71
N PHE A 52 13.49 8.92 4.34
CA PHE A 52 12.56 9.88 3.75
C PHE A 52 13.19 11.24 3.41
N LYS A 53 14.20 11.67 4.15
CA LYS A 53 14.96 12.91 3.83
C LYS A 53 15.85 12.76 2.61
N LYS A 54 16.44 11.59 2.38
CA LYS A 54 17.44 11.35 1.35
C LYS A 54 16.90 10.85 0.01
N VAL A 55 15.65 10.39 -0.02
CA VAL A 55 15.00 10.01 -1.29
C VAL A 55 14.63 11.26 -2.09
N ASN A 56 14.84 11.21 -3.41
CA ASN A 56 14.65 12.36 -4.29
C ASN A 56 13.16 12.68 -4.56
N LYS A 57 12.53 13.37 -3.61
CA LYS A 57 11.11 13.78 -3.66
C LYS A 57 10.75 14.76 -4.78
N LYS A 58 11.73 15.39 -5.42
CA LYS A 58 11.46 16.32 -6.52
C LYS A 58 11.02 15.62 -7.81
N LYS A 59 11.36 14.33 -7.92
CA LYS A 59 11.11 13.53 -9.13
C LYS A 59 10.06 12.45 -8.95
N ALA A 60 9.72 12.06 -7.71
CA ALA A 60 8.75 11.00 -7.45
C ALA A 60 8.01 11.22 -6.12
N LYS A 61 6.75 10.80 -6.06
CA LYS A 61 5.97 10.76 -4.83
C LYS A 61 6.47 9.65 -3.90
N ILE A 62 6.23 9.80 -2.59
CA ILE A 62 6.53 8.78 -1.59
C ILE A 62 5.25 8.31 -0.92
N PHE A 63 4.98 7.02 -1.03
CA PHE A 63 3.88 6.35 -0.35
C PHE A 63 4.40 5.38 0.70
N CYS A 64 3.58 5.10 1.72
CA CYS A 64 3.91 4.13 2.76
C CYS A 64 2.77 3.13 2.93
N ASP A 65 3.09 1.82 2.84
CA ASP A 65 2.27 0.80 3.49
C ASP A 65 2.49 0.93 4.99
N VAL A 66 1.41 0.92 5.77
CA VAL A 66 1.41 0.97 7.22
C VAL A 66 0.53 -0.15 7.77
N PHE A 67 0.91 -0.73 8.91
CA PHE A 67 0.31 -1.97 9.44
C PHE A 67 -0.29 -1.78 10.83
N GLY A 68 -0.01 -0.63 11.48
CA GLY A 68 -0.54 -0.29 12.78
C GLY A 68 -0.31 1.17 13.14
N GLU A 69 -0.50 1.49 14.41
CA GLU A 69 -0.41 2.87 14.90
C GLU A 69 1.03 3.40 14.90
N GLU A 70 2.02 2.55 15.21
CA GLU A 70 3.43 2.93 15.25
C GLU A 70 3.94 3.28 13.84
N SER A 71 3.75 2.38 12.89
CA SER A 71 4.13 2.59 11.49
C SER A 71 3.40 3.78 10.86
N PHE A 72 2.11 3.97 11.20
CA PHE A 72 1.37 5.15 10.79
C PHE A 72 1.99 6.43 11.34
N LYS A 73 2.31 6.50 12.64
CA LYS A 73 2.96 7.68 13.25
C LYS A 73 4.30 7.98 12.61
N ILE A 74 5.14 6.96 12.39
CA ILE A 74 6.42 7.12 11.72
C ILE A 74 6.25 7.74 10.33
N ALA A 75 5.34 7.19 9.53
CA ALA A 75 5.11 7.68 8.18
C ALA A 75 4.47 9.08 8.17
N ASN A 76 3.45 9.32 9.02
CA ASN A 76 2.71 10.57 9.05
C ASN A 76 3.54 11.76 9.55
N ASN A 77 4.51 11.54 10.43
CA ASN A 77 5.44 12.57 10.92
C ASN A 77 6.51 12.96 9.88
N ASN A 78 6.52 12.30 8.72
CA ASN A 78 7.41 12.60 7.62
C ASN A 78 6.63 13.18 6.43
N LYS A 79 7.30 13.93 5.57
CA LYS A 79 6.70 14.53 4.35
C LYS A 79 6.50 13.46 3.28
N ILE A 80 5.51 12.58 3.43
CA ILE A 80 5.08 11.59 2.45
C ILE A 80 3.83 12.07 1.71
N ASP A 81 3.52 11.48 0.57
CA ASP A 81 2.41 11.89 -0.30
C ASP A 81 1.13 11.08 -0.03
N GLY A 82 1.24 9.90 0.56
CA GLY A 82 0.05 9.12 0.90
C GLY A 82 0.35 7.78 1.54
N PHE A 83 -0.73 7.05 1.81
CA PHE A 83 -0.71 5.77 2.51
C PHE A 83 -1.31 4.67 1.64
N LYS A 84 -0.83 3.45 1.82
CA LYS A 84 -1.50 2.26 1.34
C LYS A 84 -1.87 1.40 2.55
N ILE A 85 -3.10 0.91 2.56
CA ILE A 85 -3.57 -0.11 3.49
C ILE A 85 -3.50 -1.45 2.78
N HIS A 86 -2.78 -2.39 3.37
CA HIS A 86 -2.64 -3.74 2.86
C HIS A 86 -3.98 -4.49 2.94
N SER A 87 -4.19 -5.46 2.07
CA SER A 87 -5.47 -6.20 2.02
C SER A 87 -5.79 -6.94 3.33
N SER A 88 -4.78 -7.45 4.04
CA SER A 88 -4.95 -8.06 5.37
C SER A 88 -5.48 -7.07 6.42
N ASP A 89 -5.21 -5.79 6.25
CA ASP A 89 -5.55 -4.73 7.19
C ASP A 89 -6.80 -3.94 6.81
N LEU A 90 -7.50 -4.35 5.74
CA LEU A 90 -8.73 -3.68 5.29
C LEU A 90 -9.87 -3.77 6.33
N ILE A 91 -9.80 -4.70 7.27
CA ILE A 91 -10.71 -4.85 8.41
C ILE A 91 -10.14 -4.30 9.72
N ASN A 92 -8.91 -3.78 9.71
CA ASN A 92 -8.29 -3.16 10.87
C ASN A 92 -8.90 -1.78 11.11
N LYS A 93 -9.97 -1.74 11.92
CA LYS A 93 -10.76 -0.53 12.18
C LYS A 93 -9.91 0.62 12.71
N ASN A 94 -8.98 0.33 13.61
CA ASN A 94 -8.12 1.35 14.22
C ASN A 94 -7.21 2.01 13.19
N LEU A 95 -6.57 1.20 12.34
CA LEU A 95 -5.70 1.70 11.29
C LEU A 95 -6.47 2.51 10.23
N ILE A 96 -7.62 1.99 9.79
CA ILE A 96 -8.49 2.69 8.83
C ILE A 96 -8.95 4.04 9.40
N ASP A 97 -9.36 4.08 10.67
CA ASP A 97 -9.78 5.33 11.32
C ASP A 97 -8.64 6.34 11.38
N LEU A 98 -7.45 5.92 11.78
CA LEU A 98 -6.26 6.79 11.80
C LEU A 98 -5.94 7.36 10.42
N VAL A 99 -5.87 6.51 9.40
CA VAL A 99 -5.53 6.92 8.03
C VAL A 99 -6.64 7.79 7.43
N SER A 100 -7.91 7.51 7.72
CA SER A 100 -9.04 8.28 7.20
C SER A 100 -9.12 9.72 7.74
N LYS A 101 -8.43 10.03 8.81
CA LYS A 101 -8.36 11.39 9.39
C LYS A 101 -7.24 12.24 8.80
N THR A 102 -6.38 11.68 7.93
CA THR A 102 -5.31 12.44 7.29
C THR A 102 -5.86 13.45 6.28
N ARG A 103 -5.09 14.50 6.01
CA ARG A 103 -5.44 15.53 5.02
C ARG A 103 -4.36 15.64 3.96
N ASN A 104 -4.79 15.93 2.73
CA ASN A 104 -3.88 16.10 1.58
C ASN A 104 -2.97 14.88 1.33
N LYS A 105 -3.51 13.66 1.54
CA LYS A 105 -2.83 12.40 1.29
C LYS A 105 -3.62 11.57 0.30
N GLU A 106 -2.94 10.94 -0.65
CA GLU A 106 -3.54 9.90 -1.47
C GLU A 106 -3.62 8.59 -0.66
N ILE A 107 -4.77 7.92 -0.72
CA ILE A 107 -4.99 6.69 0.03
C ILE A 107 -5.27 5.55 -0.94
N PHE A 108 -4.50 4.48 -0.82
CA PHE A 108 -4.66 3.25 -1.60
C PHE A 108 -5.19 2.16 -0.68
N LEU A 109 -6.26 1.48 -1.12
CA LEU A 109 -6.87 0.35 -0.40
C LEU A 109 -6.70 -0.91 -1.24
N SER A 110 -5.85 -1.84 -0.79
CA SER A 110 -5.72 -3.15 -1.44
C SER A 110 -6.91 -4.04 -1.10
N THR A 111 -7.44 -4.76 -2.10
CA THR A 111 -8.67 -5.56 -1.96
C THR A 111 -8.47 -7.06 -2.17
N GLY A 112 -7.24 -7.51 -2.37
CA GLY A 112 -6.95 -8.93 -2.56
C GLY A 112 -7.35 -9.77 -1.36
N GLY A 113 -8.14 -10.83 -1.59
CA GLY A 113 -8.65 -11.70 -0.53
C GLY A 113 -9.77 -11.11 0.32
N SER A 114 -10.20 -9.87 0.08
CA SER A 114 -11.29 -9.22 0.85
C SER A 114 -12.65 -9.44 0.21
N THR A 115 -13.66 -9.56 1.06
CA THR A 115 -15.07 -9.62 0.65
C THR A 115 -15.60 -8.24 0.26
N LEU A 116 -16.66 -8.20 -0.53
CA LEU A 116 -17.32 -6.94 -0.89
C LEU A 116 -17.82 -6.16 0.33
N ARG A 117 -18.24 -6.88 1.39
CA ARG A 117 -18.70 -6.28 2.65
C ARG A 117 -17.56 -5.53 3.37
N GLU A 118 -16.40 -6.13 3.46
CA GLU A 118 -15.20 -5.53 4.07
C GLU A 118 -14.73 -4.30 3.28
N ILE A 119 -14.70 -4.42 1.95
CA ILE A 119 -14.35 -3.32 1.05
C ILE A 119 -15.33 -2.16 1.21
N SER A 120 -16.64 -2.44 1.20
CA SER A 120 -17.68 -1.42 1.34
C SER A 120 -17.61 -0.72 2.70
N TYR A 121 -17.31 -1.48 3.76
CA TYR A 121 -17.12 -0.93 5.10
C TYR A 121 -15.95 0.05 5.12
N ALA A 122 -14.77 -0.35 4.63
CA ALA A 122 -13.61 0.53 4.57
C ALA A 122 -13.90 1.81 3.76
N ILE A 123 -14.46 1.67 2.55
CA ILE A 123 -14.84 2.80 1.69
C ILE A 123 -15.77 3.76 2.41
N SER A 124 -16.74 3.25 3.19
CA SER A 124 -17.70 4.10 3.90
C SER A 124 -17.03 5.05 4.89
N ILE A 125 -15.98 4.58 5.58
CA ILE A 125 -15.22 5.39 6.53
C ILE A 125 -14.49 6.53 5.81
N PHE A 126 -13.82 6.23 4.69
CA PHE A 126 -13.13 7.26 3.89
C PHE A 126 -14.11 8.27 3.30
N LYS A 127 -15.25 7.80 2.77
CA LYS A 127 -16.31 8.66 2.25
C LYS A 127 -16.84 9.62 3.33
N ASN A 128 -17.08 9.14 4.54
CA ASN A 128 -17.54 9.98 5.67
C ASN A 128 -16.51 11.05 6.03
N ASN A 129 -15.23 10.78 5.85
CA ASN A 129 -14.15 11.73 6.05
C ASN A 129 -13.83 12.57 4.78
N LYS A 130 -14.67 12.50 3.73
CA LYS A 130 -14.53 13.22 2.45
C LYS A 130 -13.22 12.90 1.71
N ILE A 131 -12.73 11.68 1.86
CA ILE A 131 -11.56 11.15 1.12
C ILE A 131 -12.07 10.21 0.03
N GLN A 132 -11.57 10.42 -1.18
CA GLN A 132 -11.77 9.51 -2.32
C GLN A 132 -10.55 8.58 -2.42
N PRO A 133 -10.63 7.33 -1.90
CA PRO A 133 -9.48 6.42 -1.97
C PRO A 133 -9.32 5.83 -3.37
N VAL A 134 -8.11 5.34 -3.67
CA VAL A 134 -7.83 4.49 -4.82
C VAL A 134 -8.04 3.03 -4.42
N LEU A 135 -9.04 2.38 -4.98
CA LEU A 135 -9.33 0.97 -4.75
C LEU A 135 -8.45 0.12 -5.66
N MET A 136 -7.51 -0.62 -5.08
CA MET A 136 -6.51 -1.40 -5.79
C MET A 136 -6.95 -2.85 -5.90
N HIS A 137 -7.20 -3.31 -7.14
CA HIS A 137 -7.38 -4.73 -7.40
C HIS A 137 -6.02 -5.41 -7.53
N GLY A 138 -5.89 -6.61 -6.97
CA GLY A 138 -4.74 -7.50 -7.13
C GLY A 138 -5.04 -8.85 -6.51
N TYR A 139 -4.50 -9.90 -7.09
CA TYR A 139 -4.62 -11.25 -6.56
C TYR A 139 -3.52 -11.50 -5.52
N GLN A 140 -3.87 -12.12 -4.39
CA GLN A 140 -2.94 -12.33 -3.28
C GLN A 140 -2.20 -13.67 -3.40
N ASN A 141 -1.50 -13.85 -4.50
CA ASN A 141 -0.54 -14.92 -4.71
C ASN A 141 0.75 -14.33 -5.27
N TYR A 142 1.88 -14.91 -4.95
CA TYR A 142 3.18 -14.42 -5.42
C TYR A 142 4.09 -15.59 -5.82
N PRO A 143 4.34 -15.77 -7.13
CA PRO A 143 3.79 -15.00 -8.26
C PRO A 143 2.32 -15.31 -8.54
N THR A 144 1.59 -14.33 -9.13
CA THR A 144 0.25 -14.53 -9.65
C THR A 144 0.32 -15.09 -11.07
N LEU A 145 -0.46 -16.12 -11.36
CA LEU A 145 -0.62 -16.59 -12.74
C LEU A 145 -1.55 -15.63 -13.50
N ILE A 146 -1.29 -15.41 -14.79
CA ILE A 146 -2.07 -14.49 -15.64
C ILE A 146 -3.56 -14.81 -15.59
N LYS A 147 -3.94 -16.10 -15.66
CA LYS A 147 -5.34 -16.56 -15.57
C LYS A 147 -6.06 -16.16 -14.27
N ASP A 148 -5.29 -15.93 -13.20
CA ASP A 148 -5.81 -15.60 -11.87
C ASP A 148 -5.89 -14.08 -11.61
N THR A 149 -5.40 -13.25 -12.53
CA THR A 149 -5.41 -11.78 -12.38
C THR A 149 -6.81 -11.19 -12.26
N ASN A 150 -7.80 -11.81 -12.93
CA ASN A 150 -9.22 -11.44 -12.86
C ASN A 150 -9.48 -9.91 -12.99
N LEU A 151 -8.91 -9.29 -14.02
CA LEU A 151 -8.97 -7.82 -14.24
C LEU A 151 -10.40 -7.29 -14.35
N ASN A 152 -11.37 -8.12 -14.77
CA ASN A 152 -12.77 -7.76 -14.81
C ASN A 152 -13.32 -7.30 -13.43
N ARG A 153 -12.67 -7.66 -12.34
CA ARG A 153 -13.01 -7.18 -11.00
C ARG A 153 -12.86 -5.66 -10.86
N ILE A 154 -11.99 -5.04 -11.62
CA ILE A 154 -11.85 -3.57 -11.67
C ILE A 154 -13.12 -2.95 -12.26
N ILE A 155 -13.65 -3.52 -13.35
CA ILE A 155 -14.91 -3.09 -13.97
C ILE A 155 -16.07 -3.28 -12.99
N TYR A 156 -16.11 -4.42 -12.31
CA TYR A 156 -17.10 -4.70 -11.28
C TYR A 156 -17.09 -3.64 -10.17
N PHE A 157 -15.92 -3.28 -9.66
CA PHE A 157 -15.78 -2.21 -8.65
C PHE A 157 -16.21 -0.85 -9.18
N LYS A 158 -15.86 -0.51 -10.42
CA LYS A 158 -16.31 0.74 -11.07
C LYS A 158 -17.84 0.83 -11.13
N ASN A 159 -18.52 -0.27 -11.41
CA ASN A 159 -19.97 -0.31 -11.49
C ASN A 159 -20.64 -0.13 -10.11
N ILE A 160 -20.06 -0.69 -9.05
CA ILE A 160 -20.60 -0.61 -7.68
C ILE A 160 -20.28 0.72 -7.01
N PHE A 161 -19.02 1.12 -7.00
CA PHE A 161 -18.55 2.27 -6.22
C PHE A 161 -18.50 3.58 -7.03
N LYS A 162 -18.62 3.50 -8.35
CA LYS A 162 -18.69 4.67 -9.25
C LYS A 162 -17.61 5.72 -8.89
N ASN A 163 -18.03 6.96 -8.68
CA ASN A 163 -17.15 8.08 -8.37
C ASN A 163 -16.76 8.19 -6.88
N ILE A 164 -17.15 7.21 -6.05
CA ILE A 164 -16.76 7.19 -4.62
C ILE A 164 -15.27 6.87 -4.48
N CYS A 165 -14.71 6.06 -5.40
CA CYS A 165 -13.32 5.67 -5.45
C CYS A 165 -12.68 6.01 -6.79
N LYS A 166 -11.35 6.13 -6.81
CA LYS A 166 -10.53 5.87 -7.99
C LYS A 166 -10.18 4.38 -8.03
N TYR A 167 -9.65 3.89 -9.15
CA TYR A 167 -9.39 2.46 -9.35
C TYR A 167 -7.98 2.26 -9.87
N GLY A 168 -7.34 1.18 -9.44
CA GLY A 168 -6.00 0.82 -9.86
C GLY A 168 -5.79 -0.69 -9.83
N TYR A 169 -4.70 -1.11 -10.42
CA TYR A 169 -4.23 -2.49 -10.42
C TYR A 169 -2.95 -2.63 -9.60
N GLN A 170 -2.84 -3.73 -8.87
CA GLN A 170 -1.67 -4.13 -8.11
C GLN A 170 -1.17 -5.45 -8.67
N ASP A 171 -0.02 -5.41 -9.32
CA ASP A 171 0.54 -6.57 -9.97
C ASP A 171 1.40 -7.44 -9.05
N HIS A 172 1.28 -8.77 -9.21
CA HIS A 172 2.12 -9.78 -8.58
C HIS A 172 2.56 -10.87 -9.57
N ILE A 173 2.47 -10.60 -10.88
CA ILE A 173 2.97 -11.50 -11.93
C ILE A 173 4.49 -11.58 -11.81
N ALA A 174 5.07 -12.73 -12.19
CA ALA A 174 6.52 -12.90 -12.20
C ALA A 174 7.20 -11.86 -13.10
N GLY A 175 8.31 -11.29 -12.64
CA GLY A 175 9.01 -10.21 -13.35
C GLY A 175 9.57 -10.61 -14.72
N GLU A 176 9.75 -11.92 -14.97
CA GLU A 176 10.19 -12.51 -16.23
C GLU A 176 9.06 -12.68 -17.24
N ASP A 177 7.78 -12.56 -16.80
CA ASP A 177 6.62 -12.73 -17.68
C ASP A 177 6.38 -11.45 -18.49
N GLU A 178 6.32 -11.57 -19.81
CA GLU A 178 6.08 -10.44 -20.72
C GLU A 178 4.75 -9.74 -20.45
N MET A 179 3.75 -10.45 -19.96
CA MET A 179 2.45 -9.89 -19.58
C MET A 179 2.56 -8.88 -18.43
N ASN A 180 3.64 -8.93 -17.64
CA ASN A 180 3.94 -7.94 -16.62
C ASN A 180 4.06 -6.50 -17.16
N PHE A 181 4.41 -6.35 -18.43
CA PHE A 181 4.52 -5.07 -19.12
C PHE A 181 3.23 -4.64 -19.82
N ILE A 182 2.34 -5.59 -20.13
CA ILE A 182 1.13 -5.34 -20.95
C ILE A 182 -0.09 -5.07 -20.07
N ILE A 183 -0.28 -5.85 -19.01
CA ILE A 183 -1.49 -5.75 -18.15
C ILE A 183 -1.70 -4.37 -17.51
N PRO A 184 -0.67 -3.60 -17.09
CA PRO A 184 -0.86 -2.29 -16.49
C PRO A 184 -1.43 -1.22 -17.44
N PHE A 185 -1.42 -1.43 -18.75
CA PHE A 185 -1.87 -0.51 -19.79
C PHE A 185 -3.21 -0.92 -20.39
#